data_e35176b74bd1bdaa270f05232d89ec85
#
_entry.id   e35176b74bd1bdaa270f05232d89ec85
#
_cell.length_a   1.000
_cell.length_b   1.000
_cell.length_c   1.000
_cell.angle_alpha   90.00
_cell.angle_beta   90.00
_cell.angle_gamma   90.00
#
_symmetry.space_group_name_H-M   'P 1'
#
loop_
_entity.id
_entity.type
_entity.pdbx_description
1 polymer ?
#
loop_
_entity_poly.entity_id
_entity_poly.type
_entity_poly.pdbx_seq_one_letter_code
_entity_poly.pdbx_strand_id
1 'polypeptide(L)'
;DIFTSSIFALLLCAPSRISEIMLLEEDCEVIVEDSNGISRYGLRFLSLKGFGYNTKWIPDCMVPVASKAIMRLKKLTRNARVVSRLIKAGEINLYESLNRSAFDCLTIEDLHKLGFVINQLNISQENLKFLSKIKHGTVSV
;
A
#
# COMPACT_ATOMS: atom_id res chain seq x y z
N ASP A 1 15.10 6.40 2.95
CA ASP A 1 14.07 5.94 2.02
C ASP A 1 12.83 6.83 2.12
N ILE A 2 12.39 7.40 0.96
CA ILE A 2 11.26 8.35 0.89
C ILE A 2 9.95 7.69 1.33
N PHE A 3 9.74 6.41 1.01
CA PHE A 3 8.54 5.68 1.41
C PHE A 3 8.44 5.59 2.93
N THR A 4 9.48 5.07 3.57
CA THR A 4 9.54 4.90 5.02
C THR A 4 9.39 6.24 5.76
N SER A 5 10.12 7.28 5.33
CA SER A 5 10.00 8.61 5.95
C SER A 5 8.60 9.22 5.80
N SER A 6 7.90 8.96 4.69
CA SER A 6 6.53 9.42 4.50
C SER A 6 5.54 8.68 5.41
N ILE A 7 5.71 7.37 5.61
CA ILE A 7 4.90 6.59 6.56
C ILE A 7 5.09 7.11 8.00
N PHE A 8 6.34 7.32 8.43
CA PHE A 8 6.61 7.89 9.76
C PHE A 8 6.05 9.29 9.94
N ALA A 9 6.15 10.16 8.92
CA ALA A 9 5.54 11.48 8.94
C ALA A 9 4.03 11.40 9.18
N LEU A 10 3.32 10.49 8.51
CA LEU A 10 1.88 10.29 8.71
C LEU A 10 1.54 9.74 10.10
N LEU A 11 2.36 8.84 10.65
CA LEU A 11 2.20 8.34 12.02
C LEU A 11 2.31 9.45 13.05
N LEU A 12 3.16 10.45 12.80
CA LEU A 12 3.32 11.61 13.67
C LEU A 12 2.18 12.62 13.52
N CYS A 13 1.61 12.77 12.30
CA CYS A 13 0.52 13.71 12.04
C CYS A 13 -0.84 13.23 12.57
N ALA A 14 -1.08 11.91 12.53
CA ALA A 14 -2.34 11.31 12.97
C ALA A 14 -2.03 10.04 13.77
N PRO A 15 -2.37 9.98 15.08
CA PRO A 15 -2.20 8.77 15.87
C PRO A 15 -2.93 7.59 15.21
N SER A 16 -2.16 6.71 14.61
CA SER A 16 -2.67 5.61 13.78
C SER A 16 -1.80 4.38 13.94
N ARG A 17 -2.34 3.22 13.63
CA ARG A 17 -1.54 2.00 13.50
C ARG A 17 -0.86 2.01 12.14
N ILE A 18 0.34 1.44 12.06
CA ILE A 18 1.06 1.33 10.79
C ILE A 18 0.23 0.61 9.72
N SER A 19 -0.54 -0.42 10.11
CA SER A 19 -1.45 -1.14 9.21
C SER A 19 -2.58 -0.25 8.65
N GLU A 20 -3.08 0.72 9.42
CA GLU A 20 -4.09 1.67 8.95
C GLU A 20 -3.49 2.62 7.89
N ILE A 21 -2.25 3.07 8.09
CA ILE A 21 -1.55 3.92 7.12
C ILE A 21 -1.22 3.16 5.83
N MET A 22 -0.80 1.90 5.94
CA MET A 22 -0.50 1.06 4.78
C MET A 22 -1.73 0.75 3.92
N LEU A 23 -2.94 0.89 4.48
CA LEU A 23 -4.23 0.69 3.80
C LEU A 23 -4.90 2.00 3.36
N LEU A 24 -4.20 3.14 3.44
CA LEU A 24 -4.74 4.41 2.96
C LEU A 24 -5.05 4.35 1.47
N GLU A 25 -6.26 4.74 1.13
CA GLU A 25 -6.71 4.84 -0.25
C GLU A 25 -6.15 6.10 -0.95
N GLU A 26 -6.20 6.13 -2.27
CA GLU A 26 -5.71 7.26 -3.06
C GLU A 26 -6.45 8.56 -2.75
N ASP A 27 -7.75 8.47 -2.47
CA ASP A 27 -8.66 9.57 -2.15
C ASP A 27 -8.90 9.75 -0.65
N CYS A 28 -7.90 9.38 0.17
CA CYS A 28 -7.99 9.46 1.62
C CYS A 28 -8.03 10.88 2.19
N GLU A 29 -7.66 11.90 1.41
CA GLU A 29 -7.64 13.29 1.87
C GLU A 29 -9.05 13.86 1.94
N VAL A 30 -9.40 14.47 3.07
CA VAL A 30 -10.70 15.08 3.34
C VAL A 30 -10.48 16.54 3.74
N ILE A 31 -11.12 17.46 3.02
CA ILE A 31 -11.10 18.90 3.35
C ILE A 31 -12.55 19.32 3.58
N VAL A 32 -12.81 19.88 4.75
CA VAL A 32 -14.15 20.36 5.13
C VAL A 32 -14.01 21.78 5.66
N GLU A 33 -14.87 22.67 5.18
CA GLU A 33 -15.03 24.01 5.76
C GLU A 33 -16.12 23.96 6.84
N ASP A 34 -15.82 24.51 8.00
CA ASP A 34 -16.82 24.65 9.07
C ASP A 34 -17.73 25.86 8.83
N SER A 35 -18.75 26.03 9.67
CA SER A 35 -19.71 27.15 9.58
C SER A 35 -19.08 28.53 9.70
N ASN A 36 -17.82 28.63 10.13
CA ASN A 36 -17.07 29.86 10.29
C ASN A 36 -16.09 30.11 9.12
N GLY A 37 -16.13 29.27 8.06
CA GLY A 37 -15.21 29.34 6.92
C GLY A 37 -13.78 28.85 7.22
N ILE A 38 -13.59 28.12 8.34
CA ILE A 38 -12.29 27.54 8.68
C ILE A 38 -12.18 26.18 8.00
N SER A 39 -11.17 26.06 7.11
CA SER A 39 -10.89 24.79 6.43
C SER A 39 -10.17 23.84 7.36
N ARG A 40 -10.67 22.61 7.48
CA ARG A 40 -10.04 21.52 8.24
C ARG A 40 -9.58 20.43 7.29
N TYR A 41 -8.34 19.98 7.48
CA TYR A 41 -7.76 18.89 6.71
C TYR A 41 -7.71 17.61 7.54
N GLY A 42 -8.15 16.52 6.96
CA GLY A 42 -8.14 15.20 7.59
C GLY A 42 -7.77 14.09 6.63
N LEU A 43 -7.50 12.92 7.20
CA LEU A 43 -7.26 11.68 6.45
C LEU A 43 -8.31 10.65 6.82
N ARG A 44 -8.92 10.02 5.81
CA ARG A 44 -9.91 8.95 5.95
C ARG A 44 -9.21 7.61 6.01
N PHE A 45 -9.37 6.91 7.12
CA PHE A 45 -8.78 5.60 7.39
C PHE A 45 -9.83 4.50 7.37
N LEU A 46 -9.49 3.35 6.81
CA LEU A 46 -10.27 2.13 6.98
C LEU A 46 -9.97 1.52 8.35
N SER A 47 -11.00 1.37 9.18
CA SER A 47 -10.87 0.72 10.48
C SER A 47 -10.84 -0.80 10.32
N LEU A 48 -9.73 -1.42 10.69
CA LEU A 48 -9.56 -2.89 10.65
C LEU A 48 -10.42 -3.64 11.68
N LYS A 49 -11.04 -2.94 12.64
CA LYS A 49 -11.88 -3.53 13.67
C LYS A 49 -13.39 -3.46 13.36
N GLY A 50 -13.78 -3.33 12.11
CA GLY A 50 -15.18 -3.44 11.69
C GLY A 50 -16.04 -2.19 11.83
N PHE A 51 -15.43 -1.02 12.11
CA PHE A 51 -16.17 0.25 12.26
C PHE A 51 -16.26 1.09 10.97
N GLY A 52 -15.89 0.52 9.81
CA GLY A 52 -15.89 1.23 8.54
C GLY A 52 -14.79 2.30 8.43
N TYR A 53 -15.11 3.38 7.72
CA TYR A 53 -14.18 4.50 7.55
C TYR A 53 -14.27 5.49 8.70
N ASN A 54 -13.12 6.00 9.15
CA ASN A 54 -13.00 7.03 10.16
C ASN A 54 -12.07 8.14 9.67
N THR A 55 -12.48 9.40 9.80
CA THR A 55 -11.64 10.55 9.46
C THR A 55 -10.89 11.03 10.70
N LYS A 56 -9.57 11.11 10.60
CA LYS A 56 -8.71 11.70 11.62
C LYS A 56 -8.27 13.09 11.14
N TRP A 57 -8.61 14.10 11.92
CA TRP A 57 -8.27 15.49 11.63
C TRP A 57 -6.81 15.74 11.96
N ILE A 58 -6.11 16.44 11.08
CA ILE A 58 -4.70 16.77 11.21
C ILE A 58 -4.59 18.18 11.79
N PRO A 59 -3.78 18.39 12.83
CA PRO A 59 -3.51 19.74 13.34
C PRO A 59 -2.93 20.65 12.24
N ASP A 60 -3.35 21.91 12.18
CA ASP A 60 -3.01 22.84 11.11
C ASP A 60 -1.50 22.97 10.89
N CYS A 61 -0.71 22.98 11.96
CA CYS A 61 0.75 23.01 11.88
C CYS A 61 1.36 21.77 11.21
N MET A 62 0.64 20.64 11.19
CA MET A 62 1.10 19.37 10.60
C MET A 62 0.53 19.12 9.18
N VAL A 63 -0.44 19.93 8.74
CA VAL A 63 -1.05 19.78 7.40
C VAL A 63 -0.01 19.79 6.27
N PRO A 64 0.99 20.71 6.23
CA PRO A 64 2.00 20.69 5.18
C PRO A 64 2.84 19.41 5.17
N VAL A 65 3.09 18.83 6.35
CA VAL A 65 3.86 17.58 6.50
C VAL A 65 3.04 16.40 5.99
N ALA A 66 1.77 16.29 6.41
CA ALA A 66 0.87 15.22 6.02
C ALA A 66 0.61 15.25 4.50
N SER A 67 0.23 16.40 3.94
CA SER A 67 -0.02 16.57 2.51
C SER A 67 1.21 16.23 1.67
N LYS A 68 2.40 16.68 2.07
CA LYS A 68 3.65 16.33 1.39
C LYS A 68 3.94 14.83 1.44
N ALA A 69 3.67 14.17 2.57
CA ALA A 69 3.86 12.73 2.72
C ALA A 69 2.89 11.96 1.80
N ILE A 70 1.60 12.31 1.77
CA ILE A 70 0.59 11.73 0.87
C ILE A 70 0.97 11.92 -0.60
N MET A 71 1.36 13.14 -0.99
CA MET A 71 1.79 13.42 -2.36
C MET A 71 2.97 12.52 -2.79
N ARG A 72 3.97 12.33 -1.91
CA ARG A 72 5.12 11.45 -2.17
C ARG A 72 4.70 10.00 -2.32
N LEU A 73 3.83 9.49 -1.44
CA LEU A 73 3.32 8.13 -1.51
C LEU A 73 2.49 7.92 -2.80
N LYS A 74 1.61 8.86 -3.14
CA LYS A 74 0.85 8.83 -4.40
C LYS A 74 1.77 8.77 -5.63
N LYS A 75 2.86 9.54 -5.63
CA LYS A 75 3.85 9.52 -6.72
C LYS A 75 4.59 8.19 -6.80
N LEU A 76 5.07 7.67 -5.67
CA LEU A 76 5.81 6.41 -5.61
C LEU A 76 4.98 5.20 -6.02
N THR A 77 3.71 5.17 -5.64
CA THR A 77 2.81 4.03 -5.88
C THR A 77 2.01 4.15 -7.18
N ARG A 78 2.20 5.20 -7.97
CA ARG A 78 1.41 5.48 -9.19
C ARG A 78 1.39 4.29 -10.16
N ASN A 79 2.56 3.77 -10.51
CA ASN A 79 2.67 2.68 -11.48
C ASN A 79 2.03 1.39 -10.94
N ALA A 80 2.25 1.07 -9.67
CA ALA A 80 1.63 -0.10 -9.03
C ALA A 80 0.10 -0.01 -9.03
N ARG A 81 -0.48 1.18 -8.82
CA ARG A 81 -1.93 1.38 -8.89
C ARG A 81 -2.48 1.24 -10.30
N VAL A 82 -1.77 1.72 -11.32
CA VAL A 82 -2.16 1.52 -12.73
C VAL A 82 -2.22 0.04 -13.05
N VAL A 83 -1.15 -0.70 -12.74
CA VAL A 83 -1.10 -2.16 -12.96
C VAL A 83 -2.22 -2.87 -12.19
N SER A 84 -2.45 -2.52 -10.93
CA SER A 84 -3.54 -3.09 -10.13
C SER A 84 -4.92 -2.85 -10.74
N ARG A 85 -5.18 -1.67 -11.32
CA ARG A 85 -6.45 -1.37 -12.01
C ARG A 85 -6.61 -2.22 -13.26
N LEU A 86 -5.57 -2.35 -14.08
CA LEU A 86 -5.58 -3.16 -15.32
C LEU A 86 -5.81 -4.64 -15.00
N ILE A 87 -5.21 -5.16 -13.93
CA ILE A 87 -5.44 -6.54 -13.46
C ILE A 87 -6.90 -6.71 -13.01
N LYS A 88 -7.45 -5.77 -12.22
CA LYS A 88 -8.85 -5.82 -11.76
C LYS A 88 -9.85 -5.71 -12.90
N ALA A 89 -9.52 -4.95 -13.96
CA ALA A 89 -10.34 -4.84 -15.15
C ALA A 89 -10.26 -6.09 -16.06
N GLY A 90 -9.36 -7.03 -15.78
CA GLY A 90 -9.12 -8.21 -16.62
C GLY A 90 -8.34 -7.90 -17.90
N GLU A 91 -7.81 -6.66 -18.04
CA GLU A 91 -7.05 -6.24 -19.22
C GLU A 91 -5.63 -6.81 -19.25
N ILE A 92 -5.10 -7.16 -18.07
CA ILE A 92 -3.79 -7.80 -17.91
C ILE A 92 -3.96 -9.07 -17.09
N ASN A 93 -3.63 -10.19 -17.69
CA ASN A 93 -3.43 -11.44 -16.97
C ASN A 93 -1.95 -11.58 -16.62
N LEU A 94 -1.62 -11.44 -15.33
CA LEU A 94 -0.25 -11.50 -14.83
C LEU A 94 0.44 -12.82 -15.18
N TYR A 95 -0.29 -13.92 -15.13
CA TYR A 95 0.25 -15.25 -15.41
C TYR A 95 0.53 -15.45 -16.90
N GLU A 96 -0.32 -14.94 -17.78
CA GLU A 96 -0.08 -14.96 -19.23
C GLU A 96 1.12 -14.08 -19.63
N SER A 97 1.24 -12.88 -19.03
CA SER A 97 2.37 -11.98 -19.30
C SER A 97 3.72 -12.58 -18.89
N LEU A 98 3.72 -13.52 -17.94
CA LEU A 98 4.89 -14.28 -17.49
C LEU A 98 5.03 -15.63 -18.16
N ASN A 99 4.11 -16.00 -19.09
CA ASN A 99 4.03 -17.32 -19.69
C ASN A 99 3.92 -18.44 -18.63
N ARG A 100 3.11 -18.20 -17.59
CA ARG A 100 2.89 -19.08 -16.43
C ARG A 100 1.42 -19.42 -16.27
N SER A 101 1.15 -20.59 -15.70
CA SER A 101 -0.19 -20.97 -15.24
C SER A 101 -0.52 -20.31 -13.90
N ALA A 102 -1.81 -20.08 -13.62
CA ALA A 102 -2.26 -19.56 -12.31
C ALA A 102 -1.88 -20.45 -11.12
N PHE A 103 -1.54 -21.72 -11.37
CA PHE A 103 -1.10 -22.69 -10.37
C PHE A 103 0.43 -22.77 -10.23
N ASP A 104 1.19 -22.07 -11.08
CA ASP A 104 2.65 -22.06 -11.01
C ASP A 104 3.12 -21.04 -9.97
N CYS A 105 4.13 -21.41 -9.18
CA CYS A 105 4.77 -20.46 -8.28
C CYS A 105 5.59 -19.45 -9.08
N LEU A 106 5.48 -18.16 -8.73
CA LEU A 106 6.31 -17.11 -9.27
C LEU A 106 7.76 -17.29 -8.79
N THR A 107 8.70 -17.20 -9.72
CA THR A 107 10.13 -17.20 -9.40
C THR A 107 10.59 -15.80 -9.03
N ILE A 108 11.80 -15.67 -8.47
CA ILE A 108 12.42 -14.37 -8.19
C ILE A 108 12.60 -13.57 -9.49
N GLU A 109 12.92 -14.23 -10.59
CA GLU A 109 13.05 -13.61 -11.91
C GLU A 109 11.71 -13.06 -12.42
N ASP A 110 10.61 -13.79 -12.20
CA ASP A 110 9.27 -13.33 -12.54
C ASP A 110 8.88 -12.10 -11.72
N LEU A 111 9.22 -12.08 -10.43
CA LEU A 111 8.99 -10.92 -9.57
C LEU A 111 9.82 -9.70 -10.02
N HIS A 112 11.06 -9.89 -10.46
CA HIS A 112 11.85 -8.80 -11.04
C HIS A 112 11.25 -8.27 -12.34
N LYS A 113 10.75 -9.13 -13.23
CA LYS A 113 10.03 -8.73 -14.46
C LYS A 113 8.79 -7.91 -14.16
N LEU A 114 8.10 -8.21 -13.05
CA LEU A 114 6.96 -7.45 -12.55
C LEU A 114 7.36 -6.14 -11.83
N GLY A 115 8.66 -5.83 -11.76
CA GLY A 115 9.17 -4.59 -11.16
C GLY A 115 9.34 -4.65 -9.65
N PHE A 116 9.25 -5.82 -9.02
CA PHE A 116 9.58 -5.98 -7.61
C PHE A 116 11.09 -5.99 -7.42
N VAL A 117 11.62 -5.05 -6.65
CA VAL A 117 13.03 -5.04 -6.25
C VAL A 117 13.19 -5.93 -5.02
N ILE A 118 13.57 -7.18 -5.25
CA ILE A 118 13.87 -8.12 -4.17
C ILE A 118 15.37 -8.11 -3.96
N ASN A 119 15.81 -7.48 -2.87
CA ASN A 119 17.20 -7.60 -2.43
C ASN A 119 17.43 -9.03 -1.96
N GLN A 120 18.25 -9.80 -2.65
CA GLN A 120 18.60 -11.20 -2.33
C GLN A 120 19.14 -11.39 -0.90
N LEU A 121 19.62 -10.33 -0.27
CA LEU A 121 20.18 -10.34 1.09
C LEU A 121 19.13 -10.44 2.21
N ASN A 122 17.83 -10.23 1.95
CA ASN A 122 16.78 -10.21 2.98
C ASN A 122 15.77 -11.35 2.87
N ILE A 123 15.94 -12.28 1.93
CA ILE A 123 15.12 -13.49 1.92
C ILE A 123 15.77 -14.47 2.90
N SER A 124 15.29 -14.51 4.13
CA SER A 124 15.74 -15.51 5.08
C SER A 124 15.49 -16.92 4.52
N GLN A 125 16.36 -17.87 4.87
CA GLN A 125 16.20 -19.27 4.47
C GLN A 125 14.83 -19.84 4.84
N GLU A 126 14.19 -19.30 5.88
CA GLU A 126 12.81 -19.63 6.30
C GLU A 126 11.77 -19.17 5.29
N ASN A 127 11.92 -17.99 4.71
CA ASN A 127 11.02 -17.49 3.65
C ASN A 127 11.17 -18.29 2.35
N LEU A 128 12.37 -18.75 2.02
CA LEU A 128 12.60 -19.67 0.90
C LEU A 128 11.95 -21.04 1.16
N LYS A 129 12.02 -21.55 2.39
CA LYS A 129 11.32 -22.78 2.81
C LYS A 129 9.80 -22.61 2.80
N PHE A 130 9.29 -21.43 3.16
CA PHE A 130 7.86 -21.12 3.07
C PHE A 130 7.39 -21.09 1.61
N LEU A 131 8.12 -20.44 0.72
CA LEU A 131 7.82 -20.42 -0.72
C LEU A 131 7.90 -21.83 -1.34
N SER A 132 8.82 -22.67 -0.89
CA SER A 132 8.90 -24.08 -1.34
C SER A 132 7.74 -24.94 -0.83
N LYS A 133 7.20 -24.65 0.37
CA LYS A 133 6.01 -25.34 0.92
C LYS A 133 4.73 -24.97 0.16
N ILE A 134 4.58 -23.71 -0.30
CA ILE A 134 3.48 -23.30 -1.16
C ILE A 134 3.50 -24.09 -2.47
N LYS A 135 4.70 -24.40 -2.99
CA LYS A 135 4.89 -25.21 -4.22
C LYS A 135 4.32 -26.62 -4.12
N HIS A 136 4.17 -27.17 -2.94
CA HIS A 136 3.70 -28.55 -2.72
C HIS A 136 2.25 -28.66 -2.20
N GLY A 137 1.46 -27.60 -2.26
CA GLY A 137 0.02 -27.66 -1.95
C GLY A 137 -0.34 -27.99 -0.50
N THR A 138 0.58 -27.83 0.44
CA THR A 138 0.42 -28.22 1.85
C THR A 138 0.05 -27.05 2.79
N VAL A 139 -0.38 -25.91 2.27
CA VAL A 139 -0.95 -24.85 3.09
C VAL A 139 -2.44 -24.84 2.87
N SER A 140 -3.17 -25.59 3.69
CA SER A 140 -4.60 -25.37 3.91
C SER A 140 -4.78 -24.00 4.59
N VAL A 141 -5.62 -23.17 3.98
CA VAL A 141 -6.11 -21.90 4.51
C VAL A 141 -6.96 -22.14 5.75
#